data_fc964084fdf66abaca69543325951e37
#
_entry.id   fc964084fdf66abaca69543325951e37
#
_cell.length_a   1.000
_cell.length_b   1.000
_cell.length_c   1.000
_cell.angle_alpha   90.00
_cell.angle_beta   90.00
_cell.angle_gamma   90.00
#
_symmetry.space_group_name_H-M   'P 1'
#
loop_
_entity.id
_entity.type
_entity.pdbx_description
1 polymer ?
#
loop_
_entity_poly.entity_id
_entity_poly.type
_entity_poly.pdbx_seq_one_letter_code
_entity_poly.pdbx_strand_id
1 'polypeptide(L)'
;MAVLDRDAKAGEELVASIRANGGDAAFFTTDVLDREVLVKNREEILAKFGRIDVLLNAAGGNMGGATIPPDKTFLDLEIDAFKKVVDLNLFGTVLPTTVFGEAMAARKEGVIVNFCSESALRPLTRVVGYGAAKAAIGNYTRFMAAELAMKFSPSMRVNAIVPGFLLTNQNRTLLTNEDGSYTERARSVIAHTPAGRFAEPEELLGTIHYLISDASSFVTGALCVVDGGFDAFSI
;
A
#
# COMPACT_ATOMS: atom_id res chain seq x y z
N MET A 1 -16.97 7.27 -3.38
CA MET A 1 -15.54 6.96 -3.15
C MET A 1 -14.68 8.05 -3.78
N ALA A 2 -13.61 8.50 -3.09
CA ALA A 2 -12.57 9.35 -3.68
C ALA A 2 -11.43 8.47 -4.21
N VAL A 3 -11.06 8.64 -5.48
CA VAL A 3 -9.92 7.99 -6.13
C VAL A 3 -8.84 9.05 -6.28
N LEU A 4 -7.67 8.82 -5.70
CA LEU A 4 -6.55 9.74 -5.70
C LEU A 4 -5.36 9.07 -6.39
N ASP A 5 -4.91 9.63 -7.50
CA ASP A 5 -3.74 9.17 -8.24
C ASP A 5 -3.11 10.34 -9.02
N ARG A 6 -1.85 10.20 -9.38
CA ARG A 6 -1.18 11.12 -10.31
C ARG A 6 -1.50 10.80 -11.76
N ASP A 7 -1.87 9.55 -12.07
CA ASP A 7 -2.31 9.12 -13.40
C ASP A 7 -3.81 9.45 -13.59
N ALA A 8 -4.08 10.61 -14.18
CA ALA A 8 -5.43 11.08 -14.40
C ALA A 8 -6.25 10.12 -15.28
N LYS A 9 -5.60 9.50 -16.30
CA LYS A 9 -6.30 8.59 -17.23
C LYS A 9 -6.76 7.34 -16.49
N ALA A 10 -5.86 6.66 -15.78
CA ALA A 10 -6.20 5.46 -15.03
C ALA A 10 -7.23 5.76 -13.91
N GLY A 11 -7.09 6.90 -13.24
CA GLY A 11 -8.02 7.31 -12.19
C GLY A 11 -9.43 7.59 -12.70
N GLU A 12 -9.56 8.26 -13.84
CA GLU A 12 -10.87 8.52 -14.45
C GLU A 12 -11.51 7.26 -15.03
N GLU A 13 -10.73 6.37 -15.64
CA GLU A 13 -11.22 5.06 -16.11
C GLU A 13 -11.78 4.23 -14.93
N LEU A 14 -11.10 4.22 -13.79
CA LEU A 14 -11.59 3.55 -12.59
C LEU A 14 -12.89 4.18 -12.07
N VAL A 15 -12.96 5.50 -11.99
CA VAL A 15 -14.20 6.21 -11.58
C VAL A 15 -15.35 5.91 -12.52
N ALA A 16 -15.10 5.88 -13.83
CA ALA A 16 -16.13 5.53 -14.82
C ALA A 16 -16.64 4.10 -14.60
N SER A 17 -15.74 3.15 -14.36
CA SER A 17 -16.10 1.76 -14.05
C SER A 17 -16.95 1.66 -12.77
N ILE A 18 -16.56 2.35 -11.69
CA ILE A 18 -17.31 2.34 -10.43
C ILE A 18 -18.72 2.89 -10.63
N ARG A 19 -18.86 4.00 -11.37
CA ARG A 19 -20.15 4.61 -11.65
C ARG A 19 -21.04 3.73 -12.54
N ALA A 20 -20.46 3.07 -13.53
CA ALA A 20 -21.17 2.13 -14.39
C ALA A 20 -21.77 0.93 -13.59
N ASN A 21 -21.13 0.57 -12.47
CA ASN A 21 -21.61 -0.45 -11.54
C ASN A 21 -22.49 0.11 -10.39
N GLY A 22 -23.00 1.34 -10.54
CA GLY A 22 -23.92 1.95 -9.57
C GLY A 22 -23.27 2.60 -8.35
N GLY A 23 -21.95 2.67 -8.30
CA GLY A 23 -21.24 3.34 -7.22
C GLY A 23 -21.10 4.85 -7.42
N ASP A 24 -20.96 5.61 -6.33
CA ASP A 24 -20.61 7.04 -6.39
C ASP A 24 -19.11 7.22 -6.16
N ALA A 25 -18.40 7.78 -7.14
CA ALA A 25 -16.98 8.02 -7.08
C ALA A 25 -16.58 9.34 -7.75
N ALA A 26 -15.43 9.89 -7.34
CA ALA A 26 -14.81 11.05 -7.99
C ALA A 26 -13.29 10.87 -7.99
N PHE A 27 -12.66 11.38 -9.04
CA PHE A 27 -11.21 11.40 -9.19
C PHE A 27 -10.64 12.75 -8.74
N PHE A 28 -9.46 12.69 -8.11
CA PHE A 28 -8.68 13.84 -7.66
C PHE A 28 -7.22 13.61 -8.04
N THR A 29 -6.69 14.41 -8.96
CA THR A 29 -5.25 14.33 -9.30
C THR A 29 -4.42 14.63 -8.06
N THR A 30 -3.56 13.69 -7.68
CA THR A 30 -2.85 13.74 -6.39
C THR A 30 -1.42 13.25 -6.54
N ASP A 31 -0.45 14.09 -6.16
CA ASP A 31 0.85 13.62 -5.73
C ASP A 31 0.81 13.45 -4.20
N VAL A 32 1.03 12.23 -3.72
CA VAL A 32 1.01 11.91 -2.28
C VAL A 32 2.16 12.55 -1.51
N LEU A 33 3.17 13.10 -2.20
CA LEU A 33 4.28 13.83 -1.61
C LEU A 33 4.04 15.36 -1.56
N ASP A 34 2.98 15.83 -2.19
CA ASP A 34 2.60 17.25 -2.18
C ASP A 34 1.51 17.51 -1.12
N ARG A 35 1.94 18.11 0.00
CA ARG A 35 1.03 18.40 1.12
C ARG A 35 -0.07 19.41 0.74
N GLU A 36 0.22 20.39 -0.12
CA GLU A 36 -0.77 21.41 -0.51
C GLU A 36 -1.87 20.79 -1.37
N VAL A 37 -1.49 19.92 -2.31
CA VAL A 37 -2.42 19.14 -3.12
C VAL A 37 -3.28 18.23 -2.24
N LEU A 38 -2.70 17.54 -1.25
CA LEU A 38 -3.45 16.70 -0.33
C LEU A 38 -4.46 17.50 0.50
N VAL A 39 -4.09 18.68 1.01
CA VAL A 39 -5.00 19.57 1.76
C VAL A 39 -6.15 20.04 0.88
N LYS A 40 -5.86 20.52 -0.33
CA LYS A 40 -6.88 20.91 -1.30
C LYS A 40 -7.84 19.77 -1.59
N ASN A 41 -7.31 18.60 -1.90
CA ASN A 41 -8.12 17.42 -2.21
C ASN A 41 -8.98 16.97 -1.02
N ARG A 42 -8.46 17.07 0.23
CA ARG A 42 -9.27 16.82 1.43
C ARG A 42 -10.48 17.75 1.50
N GLU A 43 -10.29 19.05 1.25
CA GLU A 43 -11.36 20.03 1.28
C GLU A 43 -12.42 19.75 0.21
N GLU A 44 -11.99 19.45 -1.01
CA GLU A 44 -12.89 19.08 -2.11
C GLU A 44 -13.66 17.76 -1.83
N ILE A 45 -12.99 16.76 -1.23
CA ILE A 45 -13.63 15.51 -0.82
C ILE A 45 -14.66 15.75 0.27
N LEU A 46 -14.36 16.56 1.28
CA LEU A 46 -15.29 16.91 2.33
C LEU A 46 -16.48 17.71 1.81
N ALA A 47 -16.26 18.64 0.89
CA ALA A 47 -17.35 19.39 0.24
C ALA A 47 -18.26 18.48 -0.59
N LYS A 48 -17.70 17.46 -1.26
CA LYS A 48 -18.46 16.55 -2.12
C LYS A 48 -19.15 15.44 -1.36
N PHE A 49 -18.47 14.78 -0.42
CA PHE A 49 -18.95 13.57 0.26
C PHE A 49 -19.32 13.79 1.73
N GLY A 50 -19.02 14.96 2.29
CA GLY A 50 -19.35 15.35 3.66
C GLY A 50 -18.44 14.75 4.74
N ARG A 51 -17.79 13.63 4.49
CA ARG A 51 -17.01 12.90 5.47
C ARG A 51 -15.92 12.02 4.83
N ILE A 52 -14.92 11.63 5.64
CA ILE A 52 -13.91 10.65 5.30
C ILE A 52 -13.93 9.58 6.40
N ASP A 53 -14.24 8.34 6.04
CA ASP A 53 -14.38 7.21 6.95
C ASP A 53 -13.20 6.25 6.88
N VAL A 54 -12.68 6.08 5.67
CA VAL A 54 -11.60 5.12 5.37
C VAL A 54 -10.54 5.82 4.54
N LEU A 55 -9.28 5.61 4.91
CA LEU A 55 -8.11 5.97 4.12
C LEU A 55 -7.33 4.70 3.77
N LEU A 56 -7.20 4.41 2.47
CA LEU A 56 -6.32 3.35 1.97
C LEU A 56 -5.03 3.99 1.41
N ASN A 57 -3.90 3.80 2.08
CA ASN A 57 -2.60 4.28 1.63
C ASN A 57 -1.94 3.22 0.74
N ALA A 58 -2.31 3.20 -0.54
CA ALA A 58 -1.84 2.22 -1.51
C ALA A 58 -0.77 2.76 -2.48
N ALA A 59 -0.48 4.06 -2.44
CA ALA A 59 0.59 4.65 -3.26
C ALA A 59 1.95 4.09 -2.86
N GLY A 60 2.75 3.71 -3.85
CA GLY A 60 4.08 3.14 -3.59
C GLY A 60 4.67 2.49 -4.82
N GLY A 61 5.88 2.01 -4.69
CA GLY A 61 6.59 1.33 -5.78
C GLY A 61 8.09 1.26 -5.54
N ASN A 62 8.80 0.63 -6.47
CA ASN A 62 10.25 0.50 -6.45
C ASN A 62 10.87 1.21 -7.67
N MET A 63 12.18 1.44 -7.62
CA MET A 63 12.97 2.06 -8.70
C MET A 63 14.24 1.23 -8.95
N GLY A 64 14.67 1.17 -10.21
CA GLY A 64 15.84 0.40 -10.63
C GLY A 64 17.13 0.75 -9.86
N GLY A 65 17.44 2.03 -9.69
CA GLY A 65 18.64 2.47 -8.94
C GLY A 65 18.61 2.19 -7.43
N ALA A 66 17.43 1.91 -6.86
CA ALA A 66 17.27 1.46 -5.47
C ALA A 66 17.28 -0.08 -5.33
N THR A 67 17.66 -0.77 -6.39
CA THR A 67 17.67 -2.24 -6.50
C THR A 67 19.08 -2.72 -6.72
N ILE A 68 19.46 -3.83 -6.09
CA ILE A 68 20.75 -4.49 -6.29
C ILE A 68 20.52 -5.76 -7.12
N PRO A 69 20.65 -5.73 -8.46
CA PRO A 69 20.50 -6.91 -9.31
C PRO A 69 21.67 -7.91 -9.10
N PRO A 70 21.56 -9.14 -9.60
CA PRO A 70 22.54 -10.20 -9.31
C PRO A 70 23.97 -9.93 -9.77
N ASP A 71 24.13 -9.09 -10.79
CA ASP A 71 25.41 -8.66 -11.38
C ASP A 71 26.05 -7.46 -10.68
N LYS A 72 25.37 -6.92 -9.62
CA LYS A 72 25.82 -5.76 -8.83
C LYS A 72 25.91 -6.08 -7.35
N THR A 73 26.54 -5.19 -6.61
CA THR A 73 26.75 -5.27 -5.16
C THR A 73 26.12 -4.07 -4.46
N PHE A 74 26.16 -4.05 -3.13
CA PHE A 74 25.67 -2.91 -2.35
C PHE A 74 26.44 -1.60 -2.63
N LEU A 75 27.65 -1.69 -3.19
CA LEU A 75 28.47 -0.54 -3.58
C LEU A 75 27.91 0.19 -4.80
N ASP A 76 27.07 -0.49 -5.58
CA ASP A 76 26.44 0.06 -6.79
C ASP A 76 25.06 0.72 -6.49
N LEU A 77 24.66 0.76 -5.21
CA LEU A 77 23.37 1.33 -4.81
C LEU A 77 23.35 2.85 -5.00
N GLU A 78 22.40 3.32 -5.78
CA GLU A 78 22.20 4.77 -5.99
C GLU A 78 21.42 5.37 -4.80
N ILE A 79 22.13 6.14 -3.96
CA ILE A 79 21.54 6.70 -2.72
C ILE A 79 20.35 7.63 -3.01
N ASP A 80 20.38 8.39 -4.10
CA ASP A 80 19.26 9.28 -4.45
C ASP A 80 18.03 8.51 -4.94
N ALA A 81 18.23 7.38 -5.63
CA ALA A 81 17.13 6.47 -5.96
C ALA A 81 16.56 5.80 -4.71
N PHE A 82 17.43 5.39 -3.78
CA PHE A 82 17.02 4.86 -2.48
C PHE A 82 16.14 5.87 -1.72
N LYS A 83 16.58 7.14 -1.60
CA LYS A 83 15.80 8.21 -0.95
C LYS A 83 14.42 8.37 -1.61
N LYS A 84 14.37 8.46 -2.94
CA LYS A 84 13.10 8.60 -3.69
C LYS A 84 12.14 7.43 -3.43
N VAL A 85 12.66 6.20 -3.30
CA VAL A 85 11.83 5.02 -2.96
C VAL A 85 11.30 5.13 -1.53
N VAL A 86 12.14 5.57 -0.58
CA VAL A 86 11.72 5.82 0.80
C VAL A 86 10.68 6.94 0.85
N ASP A 87 10.92 8.05 0.15
CA ASP A 87 9.98 9.17 0.10
C ASP A 87 8.63 8.71 -0.44
N LEU A 88 8.59 8.06 -1.59
CA LEU A 88 7.34 7.60 -2.19
C LEU A 88 6.57 6.61 -1.28
N ASN A 89 7.25 5.63 -0.71
CA ASN A 89 6.55 4.61 0.07
C ASN A 89 6.23 5.07 1.50
N LEU A 90 7.21 5.62 2.22
CA LEU A 90 7.03 6.02 3.62
C LEU A 90 6.30 7.37 3.72
N PHE A 91 6.85 8.43 3.12
CA PHE A 91 6.20 9.74 3.22
C PHE A 91 4.92 9.82 2.40
N GLY A 92 4.80 9.05 1.30
CA GLY A 92 3.55 8.85 0.59
C GLY A 92 2.47 8.11 1.39
N THR A 93 2.81 7.53 2.54
CA THR A 93 1.87 7.01 3.55
C THR A 93 1.66 8.00 4.70
N VAL A 94 2.73 8.62 5.19
CA VAL A 94 2.70 9.54 6.35
C VAL A 94 1.93 10.81 6.05
N LEU A 95 2.20 11.46 4.91
CA LEU A 95 1.56 12.73 4.55
C LEU A 95 0.04 12.59 4.36
N PRO A 96 -0.48 11.64 3.56
CA PRO A 96 -1.92 11.43 3.46
C PRO A 96 -2.55 11.07 4.81
N THR A 97 -1.89 10.24 5.63
CA THR A 97 -2.38 9.93 6.97
C THR A 97 -2.51 11.18 7.83
N THR A 98 -1.54 12.10 7.78
CA THR A 98 -1.58 13.35 8.53
C THR A 98 -2.71 14.26 8.04
N VAL A 99 -2.85 14.41 6.71
CA VAL A 99 -3.82 15.35 6.12
C VAL A 99 -5.25 14.84 6.24
N PHE A 100 -5.53 13.61 5.79
CA PHE A 100 -6.89 13.05 5.83
C PHE A 100 -7.28 12.57 7.23
N GLY A 101 -6.31 12.13 8.03
CA GLY A 101 -6.51 11.74 9.42
C GLY A 101 -7.00 12.89 10.31
N GLU A 102 -6.68 14.15 9.98
CA GLU A 102 -7.21 15.33 10.67
C GLU A 102 -8.73 15.39 10.63
N ALA A 103 -9.34 15.12 9.46
CA ALA A 103 -10.80 15.08 9.33
C ALA A 103 -11.44 13.92 10.09
N MET A 104 -10.75 12.76 10.14
CA MET A 104 -11.19 11.61 10.94
C MET A 104 -11.07 11.91 12.44
N ALA A 105 -9.97 12.52 12.88
CA ALA A 105 -9.72 12.87 14.28
C ALA A 105 -10.75 13.89 14.80
N ALA A 106 -11.14 14.87 13.99
CA ALA A 106 -12.20 15.82 14.32
C ALA A 106 -13.55 15.13 14.58
N ARG A 107 -13.84 14.02 13.88
CA ARG A 107 -15.04 13.20 14.07
C ARG A 107 -14.87 12.11 15.13
N LYS A 108 -13.63 11.86 15.59
CA LYS A 108 -13.26 10.78 16.52
C LYS A 108 -13.61 9.37 15.98
N GLU A 109 -13.60 9.20 14.69
CA GLU A 109 -13.96 7.95 14.00
C GLU A 109 -13.26 7.86 12.65
N GLY A 110 -12.70 6.69 12.33
CA GLY A 110 -12.07 6.44 11.03
C GLY A 110 -11.20 5.20 11.02
N VAL A 111 -10.97 4.67 9.82
CA VAL A 111 -10.11 3.51 9.61
C VAL A 111 -9.03 3.83 8.60
N ILE A 112 -7.79 3.56 8.95
CA ILE A 112 -6.64 3.70 8.05
C ILE A 112 -6.08 2.31 7.77
N VAL A 113 -5.90 1.98 6.49
CA VAL A 113 -5.26 0.74 6.06
C VAL A 113 -4.05 1.10 5.20
N ASN A 114 -2.87 0.74 5.69
CA ASN A 114 -1.61 0.94 4.99
C ASN A 114 -1.24 -0.30 4.16
N PHE A 115 -0.60 -0.09 3.01
CA PHE A 115 -0.05 -1.18 2.20
C PHE A 115 1.42 -1.39 2.57
N CYS A 116 1.67 -2.44 3.34
CA CYS A 116 2.99 -2.94 3.67
C CYS A 116 3.51 -3.89 2.57
N SER A 117 4.31 -4.87 2.89
CA SER A 117 4.84 -5.89 1.97
C SER A 117 5.51 -7.00 2.76
N GLU A 118 5.66 -8.18 2.18
CA GLU A 118 6.53 -9.25 2.69
C GLU A 118 7.96 -8.77 2.94
N SER A 119 8.46 -7.83 2.13
CA SER A 119 9.78 -7.22 2.32
C SER A 119 9.95 -6.44 3.64
N ALA A 120 8.86 -6.18 4.37
CA ALA A 120 8.89 -5.60 5.71
C ALA A 120 9.11 -6.63 6.81
N LEU A 121 8.70 -7.88 6.58
CA LEU A 121 8.78 -8.98 7.56
C LEU A 121 10.09 -9.73 7.43
N ARG A 122 10.56 -9.91 6.20
CA ARG A 122 11.84 -10.56 5.90
C ARG A 122 12.56 -9.87 4.74
N PRO A 123 13.90 -9.88 4.71
CA PRO A 123 14.65 -9.24 3.63
C PRO A 123 14.46 -10.03 2.33
N LEU A 124 13.84 -9.39 1.35
CA LEU A 124 13.78 -9.93 0.00
C LEU A 124 14.97 -9.46 -0.82
N THR A 125 15.54 -10.36 -1.64
CA THR A 125 16.68 -10.04 -2.51
C THR A 125 16.35 -8.88 -3.45
N ARG A 126 17.34 -8.06 -3.75
CA ARG A 126 17.33 -6.93 -4.69
C ARG A 126 16.65 -5.65 -4.20
N VAL A 127 15.56 -5.70 -3.43
CA VAL A 127 14.68 -4.55 -3.15
C VAL A 127 14.99 -3.83 -1.84
N VAL A 128 16.27 -3.47 -1.62
CA VAL A 128 16.74 -2.94 -0.32
C VAL A 128 16.04 -1.65 0.12
N GLY A 129 15.88 -0.67 -0.76
CA GLY A 129 15.23 0.61 -0.43
C GLY A 129 13.73 0.43 -0.18
N TYR A 130 13.09 -0.38 -1.00
CA TYR A 130 11.68 -0.71 -0.83
C TYR A 130 11.43 -1.47 0.46
N GLY A 131 12.24 -2.49 0.76
CA GLY A 131 12.12 -3.27 2.01
C GLY A 131 12.28 -2.40 3.25
N ALA A 132 13.27 -1.50 3.27
CA ALA A 132 13.49 -0.56 4.37
C ALA A 132 12.26 0.35 4.58
N ALA A 133 11.70 0.92 3.50
CA ALA A 133 10.51 1.76 3.57
C ALA A 133 9.28 0.99 4.06
N LYS A 134 9.06 -0.23 3.57
CA LYS A 134 7.92 -1.06 3.98
C LYS A 134 8.03 -1.54 5.44
N ALA A 135 9.24 -1.81 5.93
CA ALA A 135 9.47 -2.09 7.36
C ALA A 135 9.13 -0.86 8.23
N ALA A 136 9.51 0.33 7.78
CA ALA A 136 9.13 1.58 8.45
C ALA A 136 7.61 1.78 8.48
N ILE A 137 6.88 1.47 7.40
CA ILE A 137 5.41 1.52 7.37
C ILE A 137 4.80 0.55 8.39
N GLY A 138 5.36 -0.65 8.54
CA GLY A 138 4.89 -1.61 9.55
C GLY A 138 5.01 -1.07 10.98
N ASN A 139 6.13 -0.44 11.32
CA ASN A 139 6.31 0.22 12.61
C ASN A 139 5.40 1.45 12.77
N TYR A 140 5.32 2.30 11.74
CA TYR A 140 4.44 3.47 11.71
C TYR A 140 2.97 3.09 11.93
N THR A 141 2.49 2.02 11.33
CA THR A 141 1.13 1.48 11.51
C THR A 141 0.84 1.20 12.98
N ARG A 142 1.76 0.51 13.66
CA ARG A 142 1.61 0.17 15.08
C ARG A 142 1.64 1.41 15.98
N PHE A 143 2.54 2.35 15.70
CA PHE A 143 2.61 3.61 16.43
C PHE A 143 1.30 4.40 16.28
N MET A 144 0.82 4.58 15.04
CA MET A 144 -0.39 5.35 14.76
C MET A 144 -1.65 4.70 15.33
N ALA A 145 -1.70 3.36 15.40
CA ALA A 145 -2.81 2.64 16.04
C ALA A 145 -2.95 3.01 17.52
N ALA A 146 -1.85 3.04 18.26
CA ALA A 146 -1.84 3.45 19.66
C ALA A 146 -2.11 4.96 19.81
N GLU A 147 -1.44 5.79 19.01
CA GLU A 147 -1.54 7.25 19.06
C GLU A 147 -2.97 7.74 18.84
N LEU A 148 -3.64 7.25 17.78
CA LEU A 148 -4.99 7.68 17.44
C LEU A 148 -6.02 7.18 18.45
N ALA A 149 -5.91 5.92 18.87
CA ALA A 149 -6.82 5.34 19.84
C ALA A 149 -6.74 6.05 21.21
N MET A 150 -5.53 6.36 21.68
CA MET A 150 -5.31 6.95 23.00
C MET A 150 -5.60 8.44 23.04
N LYS A 151 -5.26 9.18 21.98
CA LYS A 151 -5.36 10.65 21.99
C LYS A 151 -6.64 11.20 21.38
N PHE A 152 -7.30 10.45 20.52
CA PHE A 152 -8.51 10.91 19.85
C PHE A 152 -9.71 10.04 20.15
N SER A 153 -9.69 8.75 19.81
CA SER A 153 -10.80 7.83 20.04
C SER A 153 -10.42 6.37 19.81
N PRO A 154 -10.88 5.43 20.62
CA PRO A 154 -10.74 4.00 20.37
C PRO A 154 -11.48 3.51 19.10
N SER A 155 -12.36 4.34 18.51
CA SER A 155 -13.01 4.09 17.23
C SER A 155 -12.13 4.46 16.03
N MET A 156 -10.95 5.03 16.26
CA MET A 156 -9.95 5.25 15.21
C MET A 156 -8.98 4.08 15.16
N ARG A 157 -8.96 3.37 14.05
CA ARG A 157 -8.14 2.16 13.87
C ARG A 157 -7.15 2.31 12.74
N VAL A 158 -5.96 1.77 12.92
CA VAL A 158 -4.91 1.77 11.90
C VAL A 158 -4.35 0.37 11.79
N ASN A 159 -4.44 -0.23 10.61
CA ASN A 159 -3.89 -1.55 10.30
C ASN A 159 -3.11 -1.52 8.98
N ALA A 160 -2.40 -2.57 8.69
CA ALA A 160 -1.77 -2.75 7.39
C ALA A 160 -2.10 -4.11 6.80
N ILE A 161 -2.23 -4.13 5.47
CA ILE A 161 -2.19 -5.37 4.71
C ILE A 161 -0.74 -5.63 4.28
N VAL A 162 -0.32 -6.88 4.32
CA VAL A 162 1.01 -7.34 3.90
C VAL A 162 0.81 -8.33 2.74
N PRO A 163 0.76 -7.83 1.51
CA PRO A 163 0.63 -8.68 0.34
C PRO A 163 1.89 -9.50 0.10
N GLY A 164 1.70 -10.76 -0.30
CA GLY A 164 2.72 -11.57 -0.93
C GLY A 164 2.98 -11.14 -2.37
N PHE A 165 3.35 -12.07 -3.21
CA PHE A 165 3.65 -11.79 -4.61
C PHE A 165 2.39 -11.88 -5.48
N LEU A 166 2.03 -10.75 -6.10
CA LEU A 166 0.98 -10.63 -7.10
C LEU A 166 1.62 -10.43 -8.47
N LEU A 167 1.00 -10.94 -9.52
CA LEU A 167 1.40 -10.63 -10.89
C LEU A 167 0.64 -9.38 -11.36
N THR A 168 1.34 -8.25 -11.43
CA THR A 168 0.79 -6.96 -11.83
C THR A 168 1.50 -6.39 -13.05
N ASN A 169 0.94 -5.37 -13.69
CA ASN A 169 1.61 -4.68 -14.80
C ASN A 169 2.96 -4.09 -14.37
N GLN A 170 3.12 -3.69 -13.12
CA GLN A 170 4.35 -3.11 -12.59
C GLN A 170 5.51 -4.11 -12.53
N ASN A 171 5.24 -5.39 -12.28
CA ASN A 171 6.28 -6.42 -12.08
C ASN A 171 6.29 -7.51 -13.17
N ARG A 172 5.37 -7.44 -14.13
CA ARG A 172 5.25 -8.45 -15.20
C ARG A 172 6.57 -8.69 -15.94
N THR A 173 7.28 -7.64 -16.33
CA THR A 173 8.58 -7.75 -17.03
C THR A 173 9.69 -8.36 -16.18
N LEU A 174 9.56 -8.38 -14.85
CA LEU A 174 10.51 -9.01 -13.94
C LEU A 174 10.17 -10.49 -13.68
N LEU A 175 8.91 -10.87 -13.88
CA LEU A 175 8.39 -12.18 -13.52
C LEU A 175 8.00 -13.04 -14.73
N THR A 176 7.82 -12.43 -15.92
CA THR A 176 7.51 -13.15 -17.15
C THR A 176 8.47 -12.78 -18.27
N ASN A 177 8.81 -13.77 -19.10
CA ASN A 177 9.55 -13.62 -20.33
C ASN A 177 8.62 -13.11 -21.45
N GLU A 178 9.19 -12.74 -22.61
CA GLU A 178 8.41 -12.27 -23.78
C GLU A 178 7.41 -13.31 -24.31
N ASP A 179 7.73 -14.60 -24.18
CA ASP A 179 6.85 -15.71 -24.54
C ASP A 179 5.76 -16.02 -23.51
N GLY A 180 5.67 -15.22 -22.41
CA GLY A 180 4.73 -15.40 -21.32
C GLY A 180 5.14 -16.45 -20.28
N SER A 181 6.24 -17.16 -20.47
CA SER A 181 6.75 -18.09 -19.45
C SER A 181 7.33 -17.36 -18.25
N TYR A 182 7.36 -18.04 -17.10
CA TYR A 182 7.93 -17.48 -15.88
C TYR A 182 9.45 -17.39 -15.93
N THR A 183 10.01 -16.25 -15.48
CA THR A 183 11.44 -16.09 -15.26
C THR A 183 11.94 -17.03 -14.15
N GLU A 184 13.25 -17.23 -14.03
CA GLU A 184 13.85 -17.97 -12.92
C GLU A 184 13.44 -17.38 -11.54
N ARG A 185 13.41 -16.04 -11.44
CA ARG A 185 12.93 -15.36 -10.22
C ARG A 185 11.48 -15.71 -9.91
N ALA A 186 10.60 -15.70 -10.90
CA ALA A 186 9.20 -16.05 -10.70
C ALA A 186 9.05 -17.50 -10.22
N ARG A 187 9.76 -18.44 -10.84
CA ARG A 187 9.77 -19.86 -10.40
C ARG A 187 10.30 -20.00 -8.98
N SER A 188 11.35 -19.28 -8.59
CA SER A 188 11.87 -19.29 -7.22
C SER A 188 10.86 -18.77 -6.21
N VAL A 189 10.15 -17.68 -6.53
CA VAL A 189 9.08 -17.13 -5.68
C VAL A 189 7.95 -18.13 -5.53
N ILE A 190 7.46 -18.72 -6.63
CA ILE A 190 6.38 -19.71 -6.62
C ILE A 190 6.78 -20.97 -5.81
N ALA A 191 8.01 -21.44 -5.99
CA ALA A 191 8.53 -22.59 -5.23
C ALA A 191 8.61 -22.33 -3.72
N HIS A 192 8.77 -21.09 -3.31
CA HIS A 192 8.78 -20.67 -1.89
C HIS A 192 7.36 -20.33 -1.37
N THR A 193 6.36 -20.28 -2.23
CA THR A 193 4.97 -19.98 -1.86
C THR A 193 4.18 -21.30 -1.76
N PRO A 194 3.72 -21.74 -0.58
CA PRO A 194 2.96 -22.98 -0.41
C PRO A 194 1.72 -23.07 -1.30
N ALA A 195 1.05 -21.96 -1.60
CA ALA A 195 -0.08 -21.90 -2.54
C ALA A 195 0.32 -22.20 -3.99
N GLY A 196 1.62 -22.25 -4.34
CA GLY A 196 2.15 -22.67 -5.64
C GLY A 196 1.88 -21.74 -6.80
N ARG A 197 1.51 -20.49 -6.54
CA ARG A 197 1.19 -19.46 -7.57
C ARG A 197 1.36 -18.03 -7.03
N PHE A 198 1.31 -17.08 -7.93
CA PHE A 198 1.07 -15.68 -7.58
C PHE A 198 -0.40 -15.47 -7.16
N ALA A 199 -0.63 -14.48 -6.30
CA ALA A 199 -1.98 -14.04 -5.99
C ALA A 199 -2.54 -13.13 -7.10
N GLU A 200 -3.87 -13.14 -7.22
CA GLU A 200 -4.60 -12.15 -8.00
C GLU A 200 -4.93 -10.94 -7.11
N PRO A 201 -5.00 -9.71 -7.66
CA PRO A 201 -5.30 -8.50 -6.87
C PRO A 201 -6.60 -8.60 -6.05
N GLU A 202 -7.60 -9.28 -6.58
CA GLU A 202 -8.91 -9.48 -5.94
C GLU A 202 -8.82 -10.28 -4.65
N GLU A 203 -7.79 -11.11 -4.48
CA GLU A 203 -7.60 -11.92 -3.27
C GLU A 203 -7.21 -11.08 -2.04
N LEU A 204 -6.81 -9.82 -2.25
CA LEU A 204 -6.58 -8.86 -1.16
C LEU A 204 -7.88 -8.26 -0.63
N LEU A 205 -8.95 -8.23 -1.45
CA LEU A 205 -10.18 -7.51 -1.15
C LEU A 205 -10.88 -8.02 0.10
N GLY A 206 -10.88 -9.35 0.34
CA GLY A 206 -11.48 -9.93 1.52
C GLY A 206 -10.88 -9.38 2.82
N THR A 207 -9.56 -9.29 2.89
CA THR A 207 -8.86 -8.73 4.06
C THR A 207 -9.07 -7.22 4.17
N ILE A 208 -9.07 -6.50 3.05
CA ILE A 208 -9.35 -5.05 3.05
C ILE A 208 -10.77 -4.80 3.56
N HIS A 209 -11.78 -5.51 3.04
CA HIS A 209 -13.17 -5.40 3.50
C HIS A 209 -13.32 -5.72 4.99
N TYR A 210 -12.64 -6.76 5.48
CA TYR A 210 -12.60 -7.07 6.90
C TYR A 210 -12.03 -5.91 7.71
N LEU A 211 -10.87 -5.37 7.32
CA LEU A 211 -10.18 -4.31 8.06
C LEU A 211 -10.95 -2.99 8.10
N ILE A 212 -11.73 -2.66 7.05
CA ILE A 212 -12.49 -1.41 6.99
C ILE A 212 -13.91 -1.53 7.58
N SER A 213 -14.35 -2.74 7.93
CA SER A 213 -15.68 -3.00 8.48
C SER A 213 -15.69 -3.12 9.99
N ASP A 214 -16.88 -3.15 10.59
CA ASP A 214 -17.10 -3.34 12.02
C ASP A 214 -16.70 -4.75 12.50
N ALA A 215 -16.58 -5.73 11.59
CA ALA A 215 -16.07 -7.06 11.92
C ALA A 215 -14.65 -7.04 12.50
N SER A 216 -13.89 -5.96 12.25
CA SER A 216 -12.55 -5.73 12.80
C SER A 216 -12.51 -4.62 13.87
N SER A 217 -13.63 -4.33 14.54
CA SER A 217 -13.73 -3.23 15.53
C SER A 217 -12.72 -3.31 16.67
N PHE A 218 -12.24 -4.51 17.02
CA PHE A 218 -11.20 -4.71 18.04
C PHE A 218 -9.80 -5.00 17.45
N VAL A 219 -9.61 -4.72 16.14
CA VAL A 219 -8.34 -4.94 15.43
C VAL A 219 -7.73 -3.59 15.08
N THR A 220 -6.62 -3.25 15.74
CA THR A 220 -5.80 -2.07 15.44
C THR A 220 -4.32 -2.39 15.68
N GLY A 221 -3.42 -1.84 14.86
CA GLY A 221 -1.97 -2.13 14.88
C GLY A 221 -1.58 -3.46 14.25
N ALA A 222 -2.51 -4.17 13.62
CA ALA A 222 -2.24 -5.46 12.98
C ALA A 222 -1.54 -5.29 11.62
N LEU A 223 -0.64 -6.23 11.32
CA LEU A 223 -0.08 -6.45 9.99
C LEU A 223 -0.70 -7.74 9.44
N CYS A 224 -1.70 -7.61 8.57
CA CYS A 224 -2.46 -8.74 8.06
C CYS A 224 -1.80 -9.30 6.80
N VAL A 225 -1.17 -10.47 6.92
CA VAL A 225 -0.46 -11.15 5.84
C VAL A 225 -1.47 -11.83 4.89
N VAL A 226 -1.29 -11.61 3.58
CA VAL A 226 -2.07 -12.25 2.50
C VAL A 226 -1.08 -12.64 1.40
N ASP A 227 -0.46 -13.80 1.55
CA ASP A 227 0.76 -14.15 0.81
C ASP A 227 0.82 -15.61 0.28
N GLY A 228 -0.24 -16.38 0.45
CA GLY A 228 -0.26 -17.78 0.06
C GLY A 228 0.66 -18.70 0.89
N GLY A 229 1.07 -18.22 2.09
CA GLY A 229 1.94 -18.94 3.01
C GLY A 229 3.44 -18.65 2.83
N PHE A 230 3.81 -17.65 2.03
CA PHE A 230 5.20 -17.30 1.75
C PHE A 230 6.00 -16.99 3.04
N ASP A 231 5.42 -16.19 3.95
CA ASP A 231 6.09 -15.83 5.21
C ASP A 231 6.14 -17.00 6.20
N ALA A 232 5.13 -17.84 6.21
CA ALA A 232 5.02 -18.98 7.11
C ALA A 232 5.94 -20.15 6.73
N PHE A 233 6.42 -20.21 5.48
CA PHE A 233 7.21 -21.32 4.97
C PHE A 233 8.70 -21.11 5.22
N SER A 234 9.29 -22.06 5.95
CA SER A 234 10.74 -22.19 6.12
C SER A 234 11.10 -23.67 6.15
N ILE A 235 12.29 -23.97 5.66
CA ILE A 235 12.93 -25.29 5.70
C ILE A 235 14.16 -25.22 6.60
#